data_5b9c559d005ab08ff22669503ad43cca
#
_entry.id   5b9c559d005ab08ff22669503ad43cca
#
_cell.length_a   1.000
_cell.length_b   1.000
_cell.length_c   1.000
_cell.angle_alpha   90.00
_cell.angle_beta   90.00
_cell.angle_gamma   90.00
#
_symmetry.space_group_name_H-M   'P 1'
#
loop_
_entity.id
_entity.type
_entity.pdbx_description
1 polymer ?
#
loop_
_entity_poly.entity_id
_entity_poly.type
_entity_poly.pdbx_seq_one_letter_code
_entity_poly.pdbx_strand_id
1 'polypeptide(L)'
;MGGQCRHLPESELDIMLVVWGARGAVSAPDILAGLARPLTASALHSYLKRLEEKGFLTCEKVGKVNWYTPRISQKAYQEQEGKSVLDKLYAGSLKRFAAALYDGGALDAREIDELRRYLDELEGGVK
;
A
#
# COMPACT_ATOMS: atom_id res chain seq x y z
N MET A 1 11.94 -8.75 13.92
CA MET A 1 12.07 -8.75 13.27
C MET A 1 11.76 -8.24 12.32
N GLY A 2 11.76 -7.81 12.15
CA GLY A 2 11.41 -6.81 11.50
C GLY A 2 11.30 -6.64 10.12
N GLY A 3 11.50 -7.40 9.37
CA GLY A 3 11.45 -7.20 7.95
C GLY A 3 10.10 -7.32 7.31
N GLN A 4 9.15 -7.88 8.01
CA GLN A 4 7.86 -8.18 7.38
C GLN A 4 6.75 -7.31 7.91
N CYS A 5 5.99 -6.74 6.99
CA CYS A 5 4.77 -6.05 7.32
C CYS A 5 3.59 -6.99 7.19
N ARG A 6 2.56 -6.72 7.97
CA ARG A 6 1.34 -7.49 7.91
C ARG A 6 0.49 -7.01 6.74
N HIS A 7 -0.27 -7.94 6.17
CA HIS A 7 -1.31 -7.57 5.23
C HIS A 7 -2.33 -6.68 5.93
N LEU A 8 -2.72 -5.59 5.29
CA LEU A 8 -3.68 -4.65 5.89
C LEU A 8 -5.09 -4.90 5.37
N PRO A 9 -6.08 -4.97 6.28
CA PRO A 9 -7.47 -4.93 5.86
C PRO A 9 -7.78 -3.65 5.09
N GLU A 10 -8.84 -3.66 4.32
CA GLU A 10 -9.15 -2.58 3.40
C GLU A 10 -9.23 -1.20 4.06
N SER A 11 -9.91 -1.12 5.22
CA SER A 11 -10.04 0.18 5.89
C SER A 11 -8.71 0.72 6.38
N GLU A 12 -7.84 -0.16 6.88
CA GLU A 12 -6.52 0.26 7.33
C GLU A 12 -5.64 0.65 6.16
N LEU A 13 -5.75 -0.06 5.05
CA LEU A 13 -5.02 0.29 3.84
C LEU A 13 -5.46 1.65 3.30
N ASP A 14 -6.76 1.92 3.30
CA ASP A 14 -7.27 3.23 2.88
C ASP A 14 -6.64 4.36 3.68
N ILE A 15 -6.51 4.16 4.99
CA ILE A 15 -5.89 5.15 5.86
C ILE A 15 -4.40 5.32 5.50
N MET A 16 -3.69 4.22 5.33
CA MET A 16 -2.27 4.31 4.97
C MET A 16 -2.07 4.97 3.62
N LEU A 17 -2.98 4.78 2.67
CA LEU A 17 -2.86 5.45 1.37
C LEU A 17 -2.93 6.96 1.53
N VAL A 18 -3.76 7.47 2.44
CA VAL A 18 -3.79 8.91 2.74
C VAL A 18 -2.49 9.34 3.39
N VAL A 19 -2.01 8.59 4.36
CA VAL A 19 -0.77 8.92 5.07
C VAL A 19 0.42 8.90 4.13
N TRP A 20 0.54 7.89 3.29
CA TRP A 20 1.64 7.82 2.33
C TRP A 20 1.58 8.93 1.30
N GLY A 21 0.38 9.40 0.96
CA GLY A 21 0.21 10.49 0.01
C GLY A 21 0.56 11.85 0.58
N ALA A 22 0.65 11.97 1.88
CA ALA A 22 1.03 13.22 2.53
C ALA A 22 2.54 13.39 2.49
N ARG A 23 2.99 14.63 2.53
CA ARG A 23 4.42 14.92 2.44
C ARG A 23 5.04 15.15 3.82
N GLY A 24 4.67 14.37 4.77
CA GLY A 24 5.18 14.50 6.12
C GLY A 24 4.12 14.02 7.07
N ALA A 25 4.24 14.43 8.33
CA ALA A 25 3.25 14.05 9.33
C ALA A 25 1.88 14.58 8.95
N VAL A 26 0.84 13.81 9.24
CA VAL A 26 -0.53 14.18 8.92
C VAL A 26 -1.39 14.04 10.16
N SER A 27 -2.29 15.00 10.39
CA SER A 27 -3.16 14.99 11.56
C SER A 27 -4.35 14.05 11.35
N ALA A 28 -4.93 13.59 12.46
CA ALA A 28 -6.12 12.74 12.37
C ALA A 28 -7.28 13.40 11.61
N PRO A 29 -7.60 14.70 11.87
CA PRO A 29 -8.65 15.34 11.06
C PRO A 29 -8.34 15.36 9.57
N ASP A 30 -7.09 15.58 9.20
CA ASP A 30 -6.71 15.61 7.78
C ASP A 30 -6.79 14.20 7.15
N ILE A 31 -6.44 13.17 7.91
CA ILE A 31 -6.62 11.81 7.42
C ILE A 31 -8.10 11.56 7.15
N LEU A 32 -8.94 11.92 8.11
CA LEU A 32 -10.39 11.71 7.97
C LEU A 32 -10.93 12.41 6.74
N ALA A 33 -10.49 13.64 6.51
CA ALA A 33 -10.93 14.42 5.35
C ALA A 33 -10.47 13.83 4.02
N GLY A 34 -9.34 13.13 4.04
CA GLY A 34 -8.77 12.55 2.81
C GLY A 34 -9.32 11.19 2.42
N LEU A 35 -10.14 10.58 3.27
CA LEU A 35 -10.66 9.25 2.99
C LEU A 35 -11.78 9.30 1.95
N ALA A 36 -11.70 8.42 0.96
CA ALA A 36 -12.75 8.32 -0.06
C ALA A 36 -14.04 7.76 0.54
N ARG A 37 -13.91 6.80 1.45
CA ARG A 37 -15.05 6.24 2.16
C ARG A 37 -15.11 6.84 3.56
N PRO A 38 -16.23 7.46 3.93
CA PRO A 38 -16.29 8.16 5.22
C PRO A 38 -16.19 7.19 6.40
N LEU A 39 -15.51 7.66 7.45
CA LEU A 39 -15.45 6.96 8.73
C LEU A 39 -15.84 7.95 9.81
N THR A 40 -16.33 7.43 10.93
CA THR A 40 -16.49 8.27 12.12
C THR A 40 -15.11 8.53 12.72
N ALA A 41 -14.98 9.61 13.48
CA ALA A 41 -13.74 9.90 14.18
C ALA A 41 -13.35 8.77 15.12
N SER A 42 -14.33 8.17 15.77
CA SER A 42 -14.11 7.06 16.70
C SER A 42 -13.55 5.84 15.96
N ALA A 43 -14.13 5.50 14.82
CA ALA A 43 -13.63 4.37 14.01
C ALA A 43 -12.22 4.64 13.53
N LEU A 44 -11.95 5.86 13.06
CA LEU A 44 -10.62 6.23 12.62
C LEU A 44 -9.59 6.02 13.73
N HIS A 45 -9.89 6.50 14.93
CA HIS A 45 -8.96 6.34 16.04
C HIS A 45 -8.67 4.88 16.36
N SER A 46 -9.67 4.02 16.26
CA SER A 46 -9.47 2.59 16.48
C SER A 46 -8.52 1.99 15.45
N TYR A 47 -8.70 2.33 14.19
CA TYR A 47 -7.83 1.86 13.13
C TYR A 47 -6.42 2.41 13.27
N LEU A 48 -6.30 3.70 13.61
CA LEU A 48 -4.98 4.31 13.79
C LEU A 48 -4.20 3.63 14.90
N LYS A 49 -4.88 3.29 15.99
CA LYS A 49 -4.25 2.58 17.09
C LYS A 49 -3.74 1.21 16.65
N ARG A 50 -4.55 0.49 15.87
CA ARG A 50 -4.12 -0.80 15.33
C ARG A 50 -2.91 -0.67 14.43
N LEU A 51 -2.88 0.38 13.58
CA LEU A 51 -1.75 0.62 12.69
C LEU A 51 -0.48 0.92 13.48
N GLU A 52 -0.60 1.68 14.57
CA GLU A 52 0.54 1.90 15.46
C GLU A 52 1.03 0.59 16.06
N GLU A 53 0.11 -0.24 16.55
CA GLU A 53 0.46 -1.52 17.17
C GLU A 53 1.12 -2.47 16.18
N LYS A 54 0.70 -2.41 14.93
CA LYS A 54 1.30 -3.23 13.86
C LYS A 54 2.63 -2.68 13.37
N GLY A 55 3.02 -1.49 13.81
CA GLY A 55 4.28 -0.90 13.42
C GLY A 55 4.26 -0.11 12.12
N PHE A 56 3.07 0.25 11.62
CA PHE A 56 2.94 1.01 10.38
C PHE A 56 3.06 2.52 10.59
N LEU A 57 2.67 3.00 11.76
CA LEU A 57 2.63 4.43 12.06
C LEU A 57 3.30 4.74 13.39
N THR A 58 3.86 5.94 13.48
CA THR A 58 4.16 6.55 14.77
C THR A 58 3.23 7.74 14.95
N CYS A 59 2.91 8.02 16.20
CA CYS A 59 2.05 9.13 16.55
C CYS A 59 2.80 10.07 17.48
N GLU A 60 2.74 11.34 17.16
CA GLU A 60 3.30 12.36 18.03
C GLU A 60 2.21 13.37 18.33
N LYS A 61 1.99 13.62 19.61
CA LYS A 61 0.98 14.59 20.03
C LYS A 61 1.61 15.97 20.17
N VAL A 62 1.07 16.93 19.44
CA VAL A 62 1.50 18.32 19.53
C VAL A 62 0.29 19.13 19.96
N GLY A 63 0.32 19.64 21.20
CA GLY A 63 -0.85 20.29 21.77
C GLY A 63 -1.97 19.27 21.94
N LYS A 64 -3.10 19.51 21.31
CA LYS A 64 -4.24 18.61 21.38
C LYS A 64 -4.42 17.77 20.12
N VAL A 65 -3.43 17.82 19.24
CA VAL A 65 -3.54 17.16 17.93
C VAL A 65 -2.52 16.05 17.81
N ASN A 66 -2.99 14.89 17.38
CA ASN A 66 -2.13 13.75 17.08
C ASN A 66 -1.67 13.84 15.63
N TRP A 67 -0.37 13.68 15.42
CA TRP A 67 0.25 13.70 14.11
C TRP A 67 0.85 12.35 13.83
N TYR A 68 0.59 11.82 12.65
CA TYR A 68 0.97 10.46 12.27
C TYR A 68 1.98 10.47 11.16
N THR A 69 3.00 9.63 11.30
CA THR A 69 4.06 9.48 10.30
C THR A 69 4.21 8.00 9.97
N PRO A 70 4.38 7.63 8.69
CA PRO A 70 4.53 6.22 8.36
C PRO A 70 5.90 5.70 8.79
N ARG A 71 5.93 4.49 9.34
CA ARG A 71 7.16 3.79 9.66
C ARG A 71 7.55 2.79 8.58
N ILE A 72 6.58 2.38 7.80
CA ILE A 72 6.78 1.46 6.68
C ILE A 72 6.45 2.23 5.43
N SER A 73 7.36 2.26 4.46
CA SER A 73 7.13 3.00 3.24
C SER A 73 6.10 2.31 2.36
N GLN A 74 5.45 3.08 1.51
CA GLN A 74 4.51 2.53 0.54
C GLN A 74 5.20 1.52 -0.36
N LYS A 75 6.42 1.83 -0.79
CA LYS A 75 7.18 0.94 -1.65
C LYS A 75 7.45 -0.40 -0.97
N ALA A 76 7.87 -0.38 0.29
CA ALA A 76 8.13 -1.62 1.03
C ALA A 76 6.88 -2.46 1.16
N TYR A 77 5.75 -1.82 1.45
CA TYR A 77 4.49 -2.53 1.57
C TYR A 77 4.07 -3.14 0.23
N GLN A 78 4.20 -2.35 -0.86
CA GLN A 78 3.86 -2.83 -2.19
C GLN A 78 4.70 -4.04 -2.60
N GLU A 79 5.99 -4.00 -2.31
CA GLU A 79 6.88 -5.10 -2.65
C GLU A 79 6.48 -6.39 -1.95
N GLN A 80 6.19 -6.29 -0.68
CA GLN A 80 5.80 -7.46 0.09
C GLN A 80 4.41 -7.96 -0.30
N GLU A 81 3.48 -7.05 -0.47
CA GLU A 81 2.09 -7.41 -0.82
C GLU A 81 2.04 -8.03 -2.21
N GLY A 82 2.79 -7.48 -3.16
CA GLY A 82 2.85 -8.02 -4.50
C GLY A 82 3.34 -9.46 -4.51
N LYS A 83 4.42 -9.71 -3.78
CA LYS A 83 4.95 -11.07 -3.67
C LYS A 83 3.94 -12.01 -3.03
N SER A 84 3.28 -11.57 -1.97
CA SER A 84 2.29 -12.39 -1.27
C SER A 84 1.12 -12.75 -2.17
N VAL A 85 0.59 -11.77 -2.90
CA VAL A 85 -0.52 -11.99 -3.82
C VAL A 85 -0.11 -12.98 -4.92
N LEU A 86 1.07 -12.77 -5.48
CA LEU A 86 1.56 -13.64 -6.55
C LEU A 86 1.69 -15.08 -6.06
N ASP A 87 2.29 -15.26 -4.87
CA ASP A 87 2.51 -16.60 -4.32
C ASP A 87 1.19 -17.29 -3.96
N LYS A 88 0.27 -16.57 -3.34
CA LYS A 88 -0.96 -17.17 -2.83
C LYS A 88 -1.98 -17.46 -3.91
N LEU A 89 -2.13 -16.55 -4.86
CA LEU A 89 -3.20 -16.67 -5.85
C LEU A 89 -2.73 -17.24 -7.17
N TYR A 90 -1.46 -17.09 -7.49
CA TYR A 90 -0.95 -17.46 -8.81
C TYR A 90 0.25 -18.40 -8.73
N ALA A 91 0.42 -19.04 -7.59
CA ALA A 91 1.47 -20.05 -7.37
C ALA A 91 2.86 -19.54 -7.75
N GLY A 92 3.11 -18.26 -7.53
CA GLY A 92 4.40 -17.65 -7.86
C GLY A 92 4.60 -17.36 -9.34
N SER A 93 3.57 -17.55 -10.16
CA SER A 93 3.70 -17.40 -11.61
C SER A 93 3.23 -16.05 -12.09
N LEU A 94 4.17 -15.22 -12.51
CA LEU A 94 3.84 -13.92 -13.10
C LEU A 94 3.04 -14.11 -14.39
N LYS A 95 3.33 -15.16 -15.14
CA LYS A 95 2.59 -15.46 -16.36
C LYS A 95 1.10 -15.69 -16.07
N ARG A 96 0.80 -16.46 -15.01
CA ARG A 96 -0.59 -16.70 -14.61
C ARG A 96 -1.27 -15.42 -14.15
N PHE A 97 -0.54 -14.58 -13.44
CA PHE A 97 -1.08 -13.31 -12.99
C PHE A 97 -1.42 -12.43 -14.20
N ALA A 98 -0.49 -12.30 -15.15
CA ALA A 98 -0.71 -11.51 -16.35
C ALA A 98 -1.89 -12.04 -17.15
N ALA A 99 -2.02 -13.36 -17.27
CA ALA A 99 -3.13 -13.97 -17.99
C ALA A 99 -4.47 -13.64 -17.33
N ALA A 100 -4.53 -13.68 -16.00
CA ALA A 100 -5.74 -13.31 -15.28
C ALA A 100 -6.13 -11.86 -15.51
N LEU A 101 -5.14 -10.96 -15.51
CA LEU A 101 -5.40 -9.54 -15.78
C LEU A 101 -5.89 -9.32 -17.20
N TYR A 102 -5.29 -9.99 -18.16
CA TYR A 102 -5.69 -9.87 -19.56
C TYR A 102 -7.12 -10.39 -19.76
N ASP A 103 -7.39 -11.58 -19.24
CA ASP A 103 -8.72 -12.21 -19.38
C ASP A 103 -9.80 -11.37 -18.70
N GLY A 104 -9.44 -10.70 -17.60
CA GLY A 104 -10.37 -9.83 -16.87
C GLY A 104 -10.52 -8.44 -17.46
N GLY A 105 -9.82 -8.15 -18.56
CA GLY A 105 -9.90 -6.84 -19.20
C GLY A 105 -9.08 -5.74 -18.54
N ALA A 106 -8.25 -6.08 -17.56
CA ALA A 106 -7.44 -5.08 -16.86
C ALA A 106 -6.12 -4.79 -17.56
N LEU A 107 -5.79 -5.57 -18.59
CA LEU A 107 -4.52 -5.45 -19.27
C LEU A 107 -4.78 -5.38 -20.78
N ASP A 108 -4.50 -4.25 -21.41
CA ASP A 108 -4.71 -4.10 -22.85
C ASP A 108 -3.37 -4.18 -23.62
N ALA A 109 -3.47 -4.09 -24.94
CA ALA A 109 -2.28 -4.24 -25.80
C ALA A 109 -1.21 -3.19 -25.50
N ARG A 110 -1.63 -1.97 -25.18
CA ARG A 110 -0.70 -0.90 -24.85
C ARG A 110 0.08 -1.20 -23.58
N GLU A 111 -0.62 -1.68 -22.56
CA GLU A 111 0.01 -2.02 -21.29
C GLU A 111 0.94 -3.22 -21.44
N ILE A 112 0.55 -4.18 -22.27
CA ILE A 112 1.43 -5.32 -22.57
C ILE A 112 2.71 -4.85 -23.21
N ASP A 113 2.61 -3.92 -24.17
CA ASP A 113 3.78 -3.38 -24.85
C ASP A 113 4.68 -2.61 -23.89
N GLU A 114 4.08 -1.81 -23.01
CA GLU A 114 4.84 -1.08 -22.00
C GLU A 114 5.58 -2.03 -21.05
N LEU A 115 4.90 -3.09 -20.65
CA LEU A 115 5.50 -4.08 -19.76
C LEU A 115 6.65 -4.80 -20.46
N ARG A 116 6.46 -5.14 -21.73
CA ARG A 116 7.51 -5.82 -22.50
C ARG A 116 8.77 -4.95 -22.57
N ARG A 117 8.60 -3.67 -22.85
CA ARG A 117 9.72 -2.75 -22.89
C ARG A 117 10.42 -2.61 -21.55
N TYR A 118 9.64 -2.52 -20.49
CA TYR A 118 10.20 -2.44 -19.14
C TYR A 118 11.04 -3.68 -18.80
N LEU A 119 10.53 -4.86 -19.12
CA LEU A 119 11.26 -6.09 -18.87
C LEU A 119 12.56 -6.16 -19.68
N ASP A 120 12.54 -5.67 -20.92
CA ASP A 120 13.73 -5.59 -21.74
C ASP A 120 14.77 -4.64 -21.12
N GLU A 121 14.31 -3.52 -20.57
CA GLU A 121 15.20 -2.58 -19.88
C GLU A 121 15.83 -3.20 -18.65
N LEU A 122 15.06 -3.98 -17.90
CA LEU A 122 15.60 -4.64 -16.72
C LEU A 122 16.69 -5.64 -17.10
N GLU A 123 16.48 -6.41 -18.16
CA GLU A 123 17.47 -7.35 -18.64
C GLU A 123 18.73 -6.63 -19.10
N GLY A 124 18.55 -5.56 -19.87
CA GLY A 124 19.68 -4.78 -20.35
C GLY A 124 20.45 -4.14 -19.23
N GLY A 125 19.76 -3.72 -18.16
CA GLY A 125 20.39 -3.06 -17.03
C GLY A 125 21.18 -3.99 -16.13
N VAL A 126 20.98 -5.29 -16.26
CA VAL A 126 21.64 -6.27 -15.40
C VAL A 126 23.07 -6.56 -15.85
N LYS A 127 23.40 -6.22 -17.05
CA LYS A 127 24.73 -6.52 -17.61
C LYS A 127 25.88 -5.76 -16.96
#